data_e95a1449eb07e68306c53615456dc808
#
_entry.id   e95a1449eb07e68306c53615456dc808
#
_cell.length_a   1.000
_cell.length_b   1.000
_cell.length_c   1.000
_cell.angle_alpha   90.00
_cell.angle_beta   90.00
_cell.angle_gamma   90.00
#
_symmetry.space_group_name_H-M   'P 1'
#
loop_
_entity.id
_entity.type
_entity.pdbx_description
1 polymer ?
#
loop_
_entity_poly.entity_id
_entity_poly.type
_entity_poly.pdbx_seq_one_letter_code
_entity_poly.pdbx_strand_id
1 'polypeptide(L)'
;VVAHFPEGSGDEEEDDRPRVAIVGKPNVGKSSLVNKLLGEDRVIVSDIAGTTRDAIDTEVVHNGKEYVFIDTAGLRRKNKIKEELERYSIIRTVTAVERADVVLVVIDAAEGVTEQDAKIAGIAHERGKGIIIVVNKWDAIDKTDKTIYEYTNKIKTVLSFIPYAEFVFVSALTGQRMNKLFEMIDMVRENQTLRIATGVLNEILAEAVALQQPPSDKGKRLKLYYMTQVA
;
A
#
# COMPACT_ATOMS: atom_id res chain seq x y z
N VAL A 1 20.68 20.84 35.81
CA VAL A 1 19.51 20.68 34.88
C VAL A 1 19.55 19.34 34.14
N VAL A 2 20.56 18.48 34.34
CA VAL A 2 20.75 17.20 33.62
C VAL A 2 20.23 15.96 34.41
N ALA A 3 19.64 16.15 35.58
CA ALA A 3 19.31 15.04 36.51
C ALA A 3 17.86 14.48 36.37
N HIS A 4 17.17 14.68 35.27
CA HIS A 4 15.77 14.23 35.09
C HIS A 4 15.44 13.64 33.70
N PHE A 5 16.42 13.05 33.05
CA PHE A 5 16.12 12.12 31.98
C PHE A 5 16.02 10.72 32.59
N PRO A 6 14.91 9.99 32.41
CA PRO A 6 14.86 8.60 32.83
C PRO A 6 15.93 7.82 32.06
N GLU A 7 16.87 7.21 32.78
CA GLU A 7 17.73 6.16 32.22
C GLU A 7 16.82 5.00 31.85
N GLY A 8 16.60 4.81 30.53
CA GLY A 8 15.78 3.73 30.04
C GLY A 8 14.94 4.04 28.79
N SER A 9 15.39 4.91 27.89
CA SER A 9 15.04 4.74 26.48
C SER A 9 15.92 3.60 25.96
N GLY A 10 15.54 2.37 26.31
CA GLY A 10 16.02 1.21 25.60
C GLY A 10 15.78 1.45 24.13
N ASP A 11 16.76 1.13 23.30
CA ASP A 11 16.60 1.01 21.88
C ASP A 11 15.32 0.19 21.65
N GLU A 12 14.20 0.84 21.36
CA GLU A 12 13.08 0.16 20.73
C GLU A 12 13.68 -0.32 19.42
N GLU A 13 13.98 -1.60 19.33
CA GLU A 13 14.38 -2.24 18.06
C GLU A 13 13.31 -1.80 17.06
N GLU A 14 13.70 -0.97 16.11
CA GLU A 14 12.78 -0.53 15.04
C GLU A 14 12.21 -1.80 14.44
N ASP A 15 10.91 -2.01 14.59
CA ASP A 15 10.21 -3.16 14.02
C ASP A 15 10.28 -3.06 12.48
N ASP A 16 11.29 -3.70 11.90
CA ASP A 16 11.59 -3.66 10.46
C ASP A 16 10.64 -4.54 9.62
N ARG A 17 9.68 -5.19 10.28
CA ARG A 17 8.68 -6.02 9.61
C ARG A 17 7.77 -5.15 8.72
N PRO A 18 7.54 -5.53 7.45
CA PRO A 18 6.63 -4.80 6.57
C PRO A 18 5.22 -4.69 7.17
N ARG A 19 4.76 -3.47 7.36
CA ARG A 19 3.39 -3.17 7.78
C ARG A 19 2.51 -2.98 6.57
N VAL A 20 1.48 -3.81 6.44
CA VAL A 20 0.64 -3.89 5.24
C VAL A 20 -0.81 -3.52 5.55
N ALA A 21 -1.33 -2.51 4.88
CA ALA A 21 -2.76 -2.18 4.93
C ALA A 21 -3.50 -2.69 3.70
N ILE A 22 -4.72 -3.21 3.89
CA ILE A 22 -5.61 -3.64 2.80
C ILE A 22 -6.79 -2.69 2.75
N VAL A 23 -6.84 -1.89 1.69
CA VAL A 23 -7.86 -0.84 1.50
C VAL A 23 -8.61 -1.03 0.18
N GLY A 24 -9.72 -0.33 0.00
CA GLY A 24 -10.54 -0.42 -1.21
C GLY A 24 -12.02 -0.25 -0.87
N LYS A 25 -12.87 -0.11 -1.88
CA LYS A 25 -14.32 0.03 -1.76
C LYS A 25 -14.99 -1.12 -0.98
N PRO A 26 -16.21 -0.95 -0.50
CA PRO A 26 -17.04 -2.06 -0.05
C PRO A 26 -17.19 -3.13 -1.14
N ASN A 27 -17.27 -4.40 -0.75
CA ASN A 27 -17.57 -5.56 -1.62
C ASN A 27 -16.52 -5.92 -2.69
N VAL A 28 -15.36 -5.26 -2.77
CA VAL A 28 -14.25 -5.66 -3.67
C VAL A 28 -13.54 -6.95 -3.23
N GLY A 29 -13.92 -7.51 -2.07
CA GLY A 29 -13.38 -8.77 -1.59
C GLY A 29 -12.21 -8.66 -0.62
N LYS A 30 -12.02 -7.51 0.08
CA LYS A 30 -10.95 -7.34 1.08
C LYS A 30 -10.96 -8.42 2.17
N SER A 31 -12.12 -8.69 2.76
CA SER A 31 -12.25 -9.71 3.80
C SER A 31 -11.96 -11.11 3.28
N SER A 32 -12.38 -11.42 2.05
CA SER A 32 -12.04 -12.70 1.40
C SER A 32 -10.55 -12.82 1.12
N LEU A 33 -9.92 -11.70 0.70
CA LEU A 33 -8.48 -11.63 0.46
C LEU A 33 -7.70 -11.88 1.76
N VAL A 34 -8.06 -11.19 2.85
CA VAL A 34 -7.45 -11.41 4.17
C VAL A 34 -7.62 -12.85 4.62
N ASN A 35 -8.85 -13.39 4.59
CA ASN A 35 -9.12 -14.76 5.01
C ASN A 35 -8.33 -15.78 4.19
N LYS A 36 -8.16 -15.55 2.88
CA LYS A 36 -7.38 -16.42 2.03
C LYS A 36 -5.89 -16.34 2.32
N LEU A 37 -5.34 -15.12 2.50
CA LEU A 37 -3.94 -14.91 2.88
C LEU A 37 -3.61 -15.59 4.22
N LEU A 38 -4.50 -15.44 5.21
CA LEU A 38 -4.30 -15.99 6.55
C LEU A 38 -4.62 -17.49 6.65
N GLY A 39 -5.32 -18.06 5.67
CA GLY A 39 -5.72 -19.48 5.64
C GLY A 39 -4.83 -20.35 4.76
N GLU A 40 -3.71 -19.85 4.24
CA GLU A 40 -2.79 -20.67 3.46
C GLU A 40 -1.92 -21.56 4.37
N ASP A 41 -1.62 -22.80 3.95
CA ASP A 41 -0.89 -23.82 4.74
C ASP A 41 0.53 -23.39 5.17
N ARG A 42 1.06 -22.34 4.61
CA ARG A 42 2.40 -21.80 4.87
C ARG A 42 2.40 -20.51 5.72
N VAL A 43 1.25 -20.14 6.26
CA VAL A 43 1.06 -18.89 7.02
C VAL A 43 0.79 -19.24 8.49
N ILE A 44 1.65 -18.75 9.39
CA ILE A 44 1.42 -18.78 10.83
C ILE A 44 0.85 -17.41 11.21
N VAL A 45 -0.23 -17.41 11.96
CA VAL A 45 -1.00 -16.20 12.30
C VAL A 45 -1.05 -16.01 13.81
N SER A 46 -0.72 -14.82 14.30
CA SER A 46 -1.02 -14.36 15.64
C SER A 46 -1.69 -12.99 15.64
N ASP A 47 -2.66 -12.79 16.52
CA ASP A 47 -3.35 -11.50 16.64
C ASP A 47 -2.67 -10.67 17.73
N ILE A 48 -2.28 -9.42 17.40
CA ILE A 48 -1.71 -8.47 18.36
C ILE A 48 -2.76 -7.40 18.66
N ALA A 49 -2.97 -7.10 19.95
CA ALA A 49 -3.77 -5.97 20.36
C ALA A 49 -3.05 -4.67 19.93
N GLY A 50 -3.64 -3.93 18.99
CA GLY A 50 -3.12 -2.64 18.56
C GLY A 50 -3.17 -1.61 19.70
N THR A 51 -2.32 -0.60 19.64
CA THR A 51 -2.24 0.49 20.62
C THR A 51 -3.47 1.41 20.66
N THR A 52 -4.38 1.29 19.70
CA THR A 52 -5.67 1.97 19.65
C THR A 52 -6.80 1.03 19.99
N ARG A 53 -7.75 1.47 20.82
CA ARG A 53 -8.83 0.71 21.48
C ARG A 53 -9.64 -0.30 20.64
N ASP A 54 -9.54 -0.28 19.32
CA ASP A 54 -10.35 -1.10 18.39
C ASP A 54 -9.60 -1.71 17.19
N ALA A 55 -8.30 -1.47 17.05
CA ALA A 55 -7.51 -2.01 15.93
C ALA A 55 -6.78 -3.28 16.39
N ILE A 56 -7.07 -4.40 15.77
CA ILE A 56 -6.30 -5.65 15.92
C ILE A 56 -5.50 -5.85 14.66
N ASP A 57 -4.19 -5.77 14.80
CA ASP A 57 -3.25 -6.11 13.77
C ASP A 57 -3.00 -7.62 13.80
N THR A 58 -2.57 -8.18 12.69
CA THR A 58 -2.29 -9.62 12.59
C THR A 58 -0.87 -9.82 12.10
N GLU A 59 -0.07 -10.51 12.89
CA GLU A 59 1.24 -11.00 12.47
C GLU A 59 1.05 -12.19 11.54
N VAL A 60 1.81 -12.20 10.47
CA VAL A 60 1.77 -13.21 9.43
C VAL A 60 3.18 -13.65 9.10
N VAL A 61 3.47 -14.93 9.22
CA VAL A 61 4.75 -15.49 8.76
C VAL A 61 4.51 -16.27 7.47
N HIS A 62 5.12 -15.82 6.37
CA HIS A 62 5.04 -16.48 5.08
C HIS A 62 6.45 -16.79 4.56
N ASN A 63 6.73 -18.07 4.30
CA ASN A 63 8.07 -18.55 3.85
C ASN A 63 9.23 -18.08 4.75
N GLY A 64 9.00 -17.97 6.08
CA GLY A 64 10.00 -17.56 7.07
C GLY A 64 10.21 -16.04 7.17
N LYS A 65 9.47 -15.23 6.41
CA LYS A 65 9.42 -13.77 6.57
C LYS A 65 8.19 -13.34 7.36
N GLU A 66 8.35 -12.35 8.21
CA GLU A 66 7.30 -11.81 9.07
C GLU A 66 6.70 -10.53 8.47
N TYR A 67 5.39 -10.39 8.58
CA TYR A 67 4.60 -9.24 8.12
C TYR A 67 3.60 -8.84 9.20
N VAL A 68 3.23 -7.57 9.25
CA VAL A 68 2.15 -7.07 10.12
C VAL A 68 1.02 -6.52 9.27
N PHE A 69 -0.12 -7.21 9.24
CA PHE A 69 -1.31 -6.73 8.55
C PHE A 69 -2.15 -5.84 9.47
N ILE A 70 -2.33 -4.59 9.08
CA ILE A 70 -2.97 -3.53 9.86
C ILE A 70 -4.50 -3.63 9.81
N ASP A 71 -5.16 -3.46 10.97
CA ASP A 71 -6.64 -3.39 11.14
C ASP A 71 -7.41 -4.57 10.49
N THR A 72 -6.88 -5.77 10.60
CA THR A 72 -7.52 -6.96 10.02
C THR A 72 -8.82 -7.36 10.72
N ALA A 73 -8.99 -7.04 12.01
CA ALA A 73 -10.23 -7.33 12.76
C ALA A 73 -11.44 -6.62 12.17
N GLY A 74 -11.28 -5.38 11.72
CA GLY A 74 -12.33 -4.64 11.03
C GLY A 74 -12.75 -5.30 9.72
N LEU A 75 -11.82 -5.99 9.06
CA LEU A 75 -12.08 -6.73 7.81
C LEU A 75 -12.71 -8.11 8.07
N ARG A 76 -12.38 -8.77 9.19
CA ARG A 76 -12.92 -10.10 9.56
C ARG A 76 -14.36 -10.02 10.10
N ARG A 77 -14.73 -8.97 10.85
CA ARG A 77 -16.04 -8.84 11.53
C ARG A 77 -17.21 -8.42 10.63
N LYS A 78 -16.99 -8.12 9.35
CA LYS A 78 -18.03 -7.61 8.42
C LYS A 78 -19.05 -8.66 8.02
N ASN A 79 -20.05 -8.91 8.87
CA ASN A 79 -21.28 -9.60 8.42
C ASN A 79 -22.61 -8.95 8.85
N LYS A 80 -22.67 -7.80 9.52
CA LYS A 80 -23.98 -7.41 10.10
C LYS A 80 -24.44 -5.95 10.09
N ILE A 81 -23.74 -4.90 9.63
CA ILE A 81 -24.28 -3.51 9.71
C ILE A 81 -23.96 -2.71 8.44
N LYS A 82 -25.00 -2.27 7.74
CA LYS A 82 -24.92 -1.78 6.34
C LYS A 82 -24.92 -0.25 6.12
N GLU A 83 -25.24 0.63 7.03
CA GLU A 83 -25.52 2.04 6.69
C GLU A 83 -24.74 3.16 7.43
N GLU A 84 -24.21 2.94 8.61
CA GLU A 84 -23.34 3.95 9.29
C GLU A 84 -21.86 3.91 8.84
N LEU A 85 -21.54 3.07 7.90
CA LEU A 85 -20.19 2.57 7.59
C LEU A 85 -19.36 3.42 6.62
N GLU A 86 -19.93 4.37 5.86
CA GLU A 86 -19.12 5.07 4.85
C GLU A 86 -18.17 6.08 5.46
N ARG A 87 -18.61 6.91 6.42
CA ARG A 87 -17.72 7.88 7.09
C ARG A 87 -16.67 7.18 7.97
N TYR A 88 -17.07 6.17 8.73
CA TYR A 88 -16.13 5.34 9.51
C TYR A 88 -15.14 4.56 8.61
N SER A 89 -15.57 4.18 7.41
CA SER A 89 -14.72 3.49 6.43
C SER A 89 -13.57 4.37 5.94
N ILE A 90 -13.81 5.67 5.71
CA ILE A 90 -12.76 6.62 5.26
C ILE A 90 -11.75 6.86 6.38
N ILE A 91 -12.22 7.16 7.60
CA ILE A 91 -11.33 7.41 8.75
C ILE A 91 -10.45 6.17 9.02
N ARG A 92 -11.03 4.97 9.01
CA ARG A 92 -10.26 3.72 9.18
C ARG A 92 -9.27 3.50 8.05
N THR A 93 -9.65 3.81 6.81
CA THR A 93 -8.75 3.73 5.67
C THR A 93 -7.54 4.66 5.86
N VAL A 94 -7.78 5.90 6.25
CA VAL A 94 -6.71 6.88 6.53
C VAL A 94 -5.80 6.37 7.66
N THR A 95 -6.37 5.94 8.79
CA THR A 95 -5.59 5.43 9.93
C THR A 95 -4.78 4.19 9.57
N ALA A 96 -5.36 3.25 8.81
CA ALA A 96 -4.64 2.06 8.38
C ALA A 96 -3.48 2.41 7.42
N VAL A 97 -3.73 3.32 6.47
CA VAL A 97 -2.70 3.80 5.53
C VAL A 97 -1.56 4.51 6.27
N GLU A 98 -1.87 5.35 7.26
CA GLU A 98 -0.84 6.07 8.04
C GLU A 98 0.12 5.12 8.76
N ARG A 99 -0.40 4.01 9.27
CA ARG A 99 0.36 3.01 10.04
C ARG A 99 1.10 1.99 9.16
N ALA A 100 0.77 1.92 7.87
CA ALA A 100 1.35 0.96 6.94
C ALA A 100 2.61 1.51 6.26
N ASP A 101 3.45 0.61 5.77
CA ASP A 101 4.52 0.87 4.83
C ASP A 101 4.03 0.63 3.40
N VAL A 102 3.34 -0.50 3.20
CA VAL A 102 2.80 -0.92 1.90
C VAL A 102 1.28 -0.99 1.97
N VAL A 103 0.62 -0.42 0.97
CA VAL A 103 -0.84 -0.36 0.86
C VAL A 103 -1.32 -1.18 -0.33
N LEU A 104 -2.13 -2.20 -0.05
CA LEU A 104 -2.82 -3.00 -1.05
C LEU A 104 -4.16 -2.34 -1.37
N VAL A 105 -4.26 -1.67 -2.51
CA VAL A 105 -5.50 -1.06 -3.00
C VAL A 105 -6.27 -2.11 -3.80
N VAL A 106 -7.33 -2.66 -3.21
CA VAL A 106 -8.11 -3.76 -3.82
C VAL A 106 -9.21 -3.21 -4.71
N ILE A 107 -9.21 -3.65 -5.96
CA ILE A 107 -10.17 -3.29 -7.01
C ILE A 107 -10.94 -4.56 -7.44
N ASP A 108 -12.22 -4.43 -7.73
CA ASP A 108 -13.03 -5.51 -8.31
C ASP A 108 -12.81 -5.58 -9.83
N ALA A 109 -12.33 -6.72 -10.33
CA ALA A 109 -12.11 -6.90 -11.76
C ALA A 109 -13.39 -6.79 -12.59
N ALA A 110 -14.54 -7.23 -12.07
CA ALA A 110 -15.81 -7.18 -12.79
C ALA A 110 -16.36 -5.76 -12.93
N GLU A 111 -16.13 -4.91 -11.91
CA GLU A 111 -16.56 -3.50 -11.94
C GLU A 111 -15.53 -2.61 -12.66
N GLY A 112 -14.26 -2.97 -12.60
CA GLY A 112 -13.15 -2.16 -13.06
C GLY A 112 -12.75 -1.05 -12.09
N VAL A 113 -11.82 -0.20 -12.51
CA VAL A 113 -11.34 0.93 -11.69
C VAL A 113 -12.34 2.08 -11.72
N THR A 114 -12.59 2.71 -10.57
CA THR A 114 -13.55 3.82 -10.40
C THR A 114 -12.88 5.04 -9.76
N GLU A 115 -13.57 6.18 -9.76
CA GLU A 115 -13.11 7.39 -9.07
C GLU A 115 -12.90 7.18 -7.55
N GLN A 116 -13.71 6.33 -6.95
CA GLN A 116 -13.57 6.01 -5.52
C GLN A 116 -12.28 5.23 -5.26
N ASP A 117 -11.89 4.32 -6.15
CA ASP A 117 -10.62 3.61 -6.07
C ASP A 117 -9.44 4.59 -6.24
N ALA A 118 -9.56 5.56 -7.16
CA ALA A 118 -8.57 6.61 -7.35
C ALA A 118 -8.42 7.49 -6.08
N LYS A 119 -9.51 7.86 -5.41
CA LYS A 119 -9.46 8.60 -4.14
C LYS A 119 -8.74 7.82 -3.04
N ILE A 120 -9.01 6.52 -2.93
CA ILE A 120 -8.36 5.65 -1.94
C ILE A 120 -6.86 5.52 -2.24
N ALA A 121 -6.49 5.31 -3.51
CA ALA A 121 -5.10 5.28 -3.95
C ALA A 121 -4.38 6.62 -3.72
N GLY A 122 -5.09 7.75 -3.93
CA GLY A 122 -4.60 9.09 -3.65
C GLY A 122 -4.22 9.30 -2.19
N ILE A 123 -5.02 8.77 -1.24
CA ILE A 123 -4.69 8.82 0.19
C ILE A 123 -3.34 8.14 0.49
N ALA A 124 -3.08 6.99 -0.12
CA ALA A 124 -1.81 6.27 0.06
C ALA A 124 -0.64 7.03 -0.59
N HIS A 125 -0.86 7.59 -1.77
CA HIS A 125 0.13 8.40 -2.49
C HIS A 125 0.57 9.64 -1.71
N GLU A 126 -0.41 10.43 -1.22
CA GLU A 126 -0.15 11.65 -0.45
C GLU A 126 0.64 11.40 0.85
N ARG A 127 0.60 10.16 1.36
CA ARG A 127 1.34 9.74 2.55
C ARG A 127 2.67 9.04 2.23
N GLY A 128 3.08 9.03 0.96
CA GLY A 128 4.36 8.45 0.54
C GLY A 128 4.47 6.94 0.75
N LYS A 129 3.33 6.21 0.75
CA LYS A 129 3.32 4.76 0.97
C LYS A 129 3.63 3.98 -0.30
N GLY A 130 4.20 2.78 -0.15
CA GLY A 130 4.30 1.83 -1.25
C GLY A 130 2.90 1.37 -1.67
N ILE A 131 2.61 1.35 -2.97
CA ILE A 131 1.26 1.06 -3.48
C ILE A 131 1.30 -0.14 -4.40
N ILE A 132 0.43 -1.12 -4.09
CA ILE A 132 0.17 -2.27 -4.94
C ILE A 132 -1.32 -2.26 -5.29
N ILE A 133 -1.65 -2.24 -6.57
CA ILE A 133 -3.02 -2.37 -7.06
C ILE A 133 -3.35 -3.85 -7.20
N VAL A 134 -4.27 -4.31 -6.37
CA VAL A 134 -4.73 -5.70 -6.31
C VAL A 134 -6.05 -5.83 -7.07
N VAL A 135 -5.99 -6.33 -8.29
CA VAL A 135 -7.19 -6.61 -9.11
C VAL A 135 -7.74 -7.97 -8.71
N ASN A 136 -8.74 -7.96 -7.83
CA ASN A 136 -9.36 -9.15 -7.26
C ASN A 136 -10.57 -9.62 -8.08
N LYS A 137 -11.08 -10.82 -7.80
CA LYS A 137 -12.13 -11.52 -8.55
C LYS A 137 -11.75 -11.78 -10.01
N TRP A 138 -10.47 -12.01 -10.23
CA TRP A 138 -9.93 -12.27 -11.58
C TRP A 138 -10.48 -13.55 -12.22
N ASP A 139 -11.04 -14.46 -11.42
CA ASP A 139 -11.77 -15.65 -11.86
C ASP A 139 -13.08 -15.33 -12.59
N ALA A 140 -13.72 -14.21 -12.29
CA ALA A 140 -14.99 -13.79 -12.88
C ALA A 140 -14.87 -13.12 -14.26
N ILE A 141 -13.64 -12.96 -14.78
CA ILE A 141 -13.39 -12.27 -16.04
C ILE A 141 -13.10 -13.29 -17.15
N ASP A 142 -13.75 -13.11 -18.30
CA ASP A 142 -13.40 -13.82 -19.53
C ASP A 142 -12.04 -13.34 -20.03
N LYS A 143 -11.12 -14.28 -20.20
CA LYS A 143 -9.70 -13.97 -20.47
C LYS A 143 -9.32 -14.26 -21.90
N THR A 144 -8.71 -13.28 -22.53
CA THR A 144 -7.94 -13.42 -23.76
C THR A 144 -6.47 -13.13 -23.45
N ASP A 145 -5.59 -13.39 -24.41
CA ASP A 145 -4.16 -13.10 -24.25
C ASP A 145 -3.86 -11.63 -23.96
N LYS A 146 -4.77 -10.72 -24.33
CA LYS A 146 -4.62 -9.28 -24.17
C LYS A 146 -5.32 -8.71 -22.94
N THR A 147 -6.14 -9.50 -22.25
CA THR A 147 -7.00 -9.01 -21.15
C THR A 147 -6.21 -8.32 -20.05
N ILE A 148 -5.10 -8.91 -19.57
CA ILE A 148 -4.26 -8.29 -18.54
C ILE A 148 -3.71 -6.95 -19.01
N TYR A 149 -3.22 -6.87 -20.22
CA TYR A 149 -2.67 -5.65 -20.81
C TYR A 149 -3.72 -4.54 -20.90
N GLU A 150 -4.91 -4.86 -21.39
CA GLU A 150 -6.02 -3.91 -21.51
C GLU A 150 -6.49 -3.39 -20.16
N TYR A 151 -6.61 -4.28 -19.15
CA TYR A 151 -6.94 -3.90 -17.79
C TYR A 151 -5.87 -2.99 -17.18
N THR A 152 -4.61 -3.37 -17.32
CA THR A 152 -3.49 -2.56 -16.81
C THR A 152 -3.50 -1.16 -17.41
N ASN A 153 -3.73 -1.02 -18.71
CA ASN A 153 -3.79 0.28 -19.38
C ASN A 153 -4.99 1.12 -18.92
N LYS A 154 -6.17 0.52 -18.76
CA LYS A 154 -7.34 1.21 -18.21
C LYS A 154 -7.08 1.74 -16.80
N ILE A 155 -6.49 0.90 -15.92
CA ILE A 155 -6.17 1.31 -14.56
C ILE A 155 -5.11 2.42 -14.56
N LYS A 156 -4.04 2.29 -15.35
CA LYS A 156 -3.00 3.32 -15.50
C LYS A 156 -3.52 4.65 -16.00
N THR A 157 -4.55 4.65 -16.84
CA THR A 157 -5.19 5.88 -17.31
C THR A 157 -5.91 6.60 -16.19
N VAL A 158 -6.66 5.90 -15.34
CA VAL A 158 -7.39 6.47 -14.21
C VAL A 158 -6.44 6.84 -13.06
N LEU A 159 -5.42 6.01 -12.81
CA LEU A 159 -4.42 6.20 -11.76
C LEU A 159 -3.11 6.80 -12.30
N SER A 160 -3.19 7.70 -13.28
CA SER A 160 -2.02 8.31 -13.94
C SER A 160 -1.10 9.08 -13.00
N PHE A 161 -1.59 9.49 -11.82
CA PHE A 161 -0.82 10.20 -10.79
C PHE A 161 0.09 9.25 -9.97
N ILE A 162 -0.06 7.92 -10.09
CA ILE A 162 0.80 6.91 -9.43
C ILE A 162 1.39 5.93 -10.46
N PRO A 163 2.20 6.41 -11.42
CA PRO A 163 2.75 5.59 -12.50
C PRO A 163 3.69 4.46 -12.01
N TYR A 164 4.19 4.58 -10.77
CA TYR A 164 5.08 3.65 -10.12
C TYR A 164 4.36 2.49 -9.42
N ALA A 165 3.02 2.54 -9.28
CA ALA A 165 2.27 1.50 -8.60
C ALA A 165 2.37 0.16 -9.33
N GLU A 166 2.59 -0.90 -8.57
CA GLU A 166 2.66 -2.26 -9.07
C GLU A 166 1.27 -2.90 -9.15
N PHE A 167 1.11 -3.90 -10.04
CA PHE A 167 -0.18 -4.54 -10.31
C PHE A 167 -0.11 -6.04 -10.07
N VAL A 168 -1.11 -6.56 -9.36
CA VAL A 168 -1.29 -8.00 -9.22
C VAL A 168 -2.75 -8.38 -9.46
N PHE A 169 -2.97 -9.42 -10.26
CA PHE A 169 -4.29 -9.94 -10.61
C PHE A 169 -4.52 -11.24 -9.86
N VAL A 170 -5.46 -11.24 -8.93
CA VAL A 170 -5.69 -12.35 -7.99
C VAL A 170 -7.15 -12.80 -7.97
N SER A 171 -7.39 -13.99 -7.45
CA SER A 171 -8.71 -14.42 -7.03
C SER A 171 -8.65 -14.90 -5.58
N ALA A 172 -9.24 -14.13 -4.68
CA ALA A 172 -9.39 -14.55 -3.30
C ALA A 172 -10.30 -15.78 -3.15
N LEU A 173 -11.20 -16.03 -4.12
CA LEU A 173 -12.07 -17.19 -4.13
C LEU A 173 -11.31 -18.47 -4.44
N THR A 174 -10.53 -18.49 -5.53
CA THR A 174 -9.82 -19.67 -6.00
C THR A 174 -8.41 -19.82 -5.42
N GLY A 175 -7.85 -18.77 -4.83
CA GLY A 175 -6.45 -18.71 -4.37
C GLY A 175 -5.46 -18.39 -5.48
N GLN A 176 -5.91 -18.03 -6.67
CA GLN A 176 -5.04 -17.77 -7.81
C GLN A 176 -4.09 -16.61 -7.53
N ARG A 177 -2.78 -16.83 -7.68
CA ARG A 177 -1.68 -15.86 -7.55
C ARG A 177 -1.56 -15.17 -6.18
N MET A 178 -2.07 -15.78 -5.10
CA MET A 178 -1.95 -15.21 -3.76
C MET A 178 -0.49 -15.13 -3.30
N ASN A 179 0.33 -16.16 -3.58
CA ASN A 179 1.76 -16.13 -3.24
C ASN A 179 2.50 -14.96 -3.88
N LYS A 180 2.10 -14.57 -5.11
CA LYS A 180 2.71 -13.43 -5.80
C LYS A 180 2.49 -12.11 -5.07
N LEU A 181 1.47 -12.02 -4.23
CA LEU A 181 1.19 -10.82 -3.45
C LEU A 181 2.29 -10.55 -2.41
N PHE A 182 2.78 -11.60 -1.72
CA PHE A 182 3.91 -11.46 -0.78
C PHE A 182 5.20 -11.05 -1.49
N GLU A 183 5.50 -11.65 -2.65
CA GLU A 183 6.65 -11.26 -3.47
C GLU A 183 6.60 -9.77 -3.86
N MET A 184 5.40 -9.27 -4.20
CA MET A 184 5.20 -7.86 -4.55
C MET A 184 5.35 -6.94 -3.33
N ILE A 185 4.87 -7.35 -2.14
CA ILE A 185 5.04 -6.61 -0.89
C ILE A 185 6.53 -6.46 -0.59
N ASP A 186 7.29 -7.55 -0.67
CA ASP A 186 8.74 -7.54 -0.45
C ASP A 186 9.42 -6.57 -1.42
N MET A 187 9.16 -6.70 -2.71
CA MET A 187 9.77 -5.86 -3.75
C MET A 187 9.46 -4.37 -3.54
N VAL A 188 8.20 -4.02 -3.21
CA VAL A 188 7.81 -2.64 -2.98
C VAL A 188 8.47 -2.10 -1.71
N ARG A 189 8.55 -2.91 -0.63
CA ARG A 189 9.24 -2.52 0.61
C ARG A 189 10.73 -2.30 0.39
N GLU A 190 11.41 -3.20 -0.32
CA GLU A 190 12.82 -3.06 -0.69
C GLU A 190 13.07 -1.77 -1.49
N ASN A 191 12.19 -1.46 -2.46
CA ASN A 191 12.29 -0.23 -3.24
C ASN A 191 12.10 1.03 -2.39
N GLN A 192 11.23 1.01 -1.36
CA GLN A 192 11.03 2.14 -0.45
C GLN A 192 12.26 2.40 0.44
N THR A 193 12.95 1.34 0.87
CA THR A 193 14.13 1.46 1.74
C THR A 193 15.43 1.69 0.97
N LEU A 194 15.37 1.62 -0.37
CA LEU A 194 16.54 1.83 -1.23
C LEU A 194 17.12 3.23 -1.01
N ARG A 195 18.39 3.27 -0.59
CA ARG A 195 19.14 4.52 -0.48
C ARG A 195 19.87 4.82 -1.78
N ILE A 196 19.54 5.96 -2.37
CA ILE A 196 20.18 6.46 -3.59
C ILE A 196 21.29 7.43 -3.20
N ALA A 197 22.49 7.22 -3.73
CA ALA A 197 23.61 8.12 -3.49
C ALA A 197 23.28 9.55 -3.96
N THR A 198 23.61 10.54 -3.13
CA THR A 198 23.34 11.96 -3.38
C THR A 198 23.88 12.45 -4.73
N GLY A 199 25.04 11.91 -5.18
CA GLY A 199 25.60 12.23 -6.49
C GLY A 199 24.65 11.84 -7.62
N VAL A 200 24.12 10.61 -7.59
CA VAL A 200 23.15 10.11 -8.61
C VAL A 200 21.87 10.95 -8.60
N LEU A 201 21.36 11.31 -7.41
CA LEU A 201 20.18 12.18 -7.31
C LEU A 201 20.41 13.54 -7.97
N ASN A 202 21.60 14.13 -7.79
CA ASN A 202 21.90 15.43 -8.36
C ASN A 202 22.19 15.36 -9.88
N GLU A 203 22.70 14.26 -10.40
CA GLU A 203 22.78 13.99 -11.84
C GLU A 203 21.39 13.93 -12.46
N ILE A 204 20.47 13.15 -11.87
CA ILE A 204 19.06 13.06 -12.31
C ILE A 204 18.37 14.43 -12.23
N LEU A 205 18.62 15.20 -11.16
CA LEU A 205 18.08 16.55 -11.03
C LEU A 205 18.57 17.47 -12.17
N ALA A 206 19.85 17.42 -12.50
CA ALA A 206 20.41 18.23 -13.57
C ALA A 206 19.81 17.86 -14.93
N GLU A 207 19.66 16.55 -15.22
CA GLU A 207 19.01 16.08 -16.45
C GLU A 207 17.52 16.51 -16.51
N ALA A 208 16.77 16.36 -15.42
CA ALA A 208 15.37 16.75 -15.36
C ALA A 208 15.20 18.25 -15.61
N VAL A 209 16.05 19.09 -15.01
CA VAL A 209 16.05 20.56 -15.21
C VAL A 209 16.46 20.92 -16.65
N ALA A 210 17.33 20.17 -17.27
CA ALA A 210 17.72 20.38 -18.66
C ALA A 210 16.60 20.04 -19.64
N LEU A 211 15.85 18.95 -19.38
CA LEU A 211 14.70 18.52 -20.20
C LEU A 211 13.49 19.40 -19.99
N GLN A 212 13.18 19.75 -18.77
CA GLN A 212 12.02 20.58 -18.42
C GLN A 212 12.41 21.62 -17.39
N GLN A 213 12.49 22.88 -17.82
CA GLN A 213 12.86 23.98 -16.94
C GLN A 213 11.79 24.20 -15.86
N PRO A 214 12.17 24.48 -14.60
CA PRO A 214 11.25 24.79 -13.53
C PRO A 214 10.35 26.00 -13.85
N PRO A 215 9.14 26.05 -13.26
CA PRO A 215 8.23 27.16 -13.50
C PRO A 215 8.83 28.52 -13.08
N SER A 216 8.37 29.57 -13.73
CA SER A 216 8.76 30.95 -13.39
C SER A 216 7.57 31.68 -12.75
N ASP A 217 7.82 32.43 -11.68
CA ASP A 217 6.88 33.38 -11.10
C ASP A 217 7.44 34.80 -11.27
N LYS A 218 6.62 35.73 -11.82
CA LYS A 218 6.97 37.11 -12.07
C LYS A 218 8.34 37.34 -12.72
N GLY A 219 8.68 36.48 -13.70
CA GLY A 219 9.93 36.52 -14.45
C GLY A 219 11.15 35.95 -13.72
N LYS A 220 11.00 35.46 -12.49
CA LYS A 220 12.04 34.78 -11.74
C LYS A 220 11.83 33.27 -11.83
N ARG A 221 12.82 32.52 -12.33
CA ARG A 221 12.78 31.06 -12.38
C ARG A 221 13.19 30.47 -11.04
N LEU A 222 12.50 29.40 -10.63
CA LEU A 222 12.94 28.57 -9.52
C LEU A 222 14.28 27.93 -9.89
N LYS A 223 15.29 28.05 -9.03
CA LYS A 223 16.57 27.41 -9.19
C LYS A 223 16.68 26.25 -8.21
N LEU A 224 16.85 25.05 -8.74
CA LEU A 224 17.08 23.84 -7.96
C LEU A 224 18.59 23.58 -7.93
N TYR A 225 19.21 23.63 -6.77
CA TYR A 225 20.65 23.54 -6.63
C TYR A 225 21.13 22.16 -6.15
N TYR A 226 20.26 21.47 -5.40
CA TYR A 226 20.66 20.26 -4.69
C TYR A 226 19.44 19.42 -4.29
N MET A 227 19.60 18.10 -4.38
CA MET A 227 18.61 17.13 -3.93
C MET A 227 19.31 16.06 -3.08
N THR A 228 18.68 15.69 -1.97
CA THR A 228 19.10 14.58 -1.12
C THR A 228 17.89 13.77 -0.68
N GLN A 229 18.09 12.50 -0.43
CA GLN A 229 17.08 11.64 0.16
C GLN A 229 17.10 11.84 1.69
N VAL A 230 15.95 12.13 2.26
CA VAL A 230 15.75 12.20 3.72
C VAL A 230 15.35 10.81 4.20
N ALA A 231 15.80 10.44 5.41
CA ALA A 231 15.47 9.16 6.04
C ALA A 231 14.02 9.16 6.52
#